data_c2f114398cbf738f124dbd82fab1b8a9
#
_entry.id   c2f114398cbf738f124dbd82fab1b8a9
#
_cell.length_a   1.000
_cell.length_b   1.000
_cell.length_c   1.000
_cell.angle_alpha   90.00
_cell.angle_beta   90.00
_cell.angle_gamma   90.00
#
_symmetry.space_group_name_H-M   'P 1'
#
loop_
_entity.id
_entity.type
_entity.pdbx_description
1 polymer ?
#
loop_
_entity_poly.entity_id
_entity_poly.type
_entity_poly.pdbx_seq_one_letter_code
_entity_poly.pdbx_strand_id
1 'polypeptide(L)'
;MQRDLIKNIIKFNKMKTVYYAISPYGGIMDVSAINQFIGGSIQKVKKNYFDKLRETGPNAQIYTKCVAATEYLKNWYSWHTDYGFNLSFNRKNNSFKLKVDLTDDLEIKNLLPNFQEKMSSNNFLLRGIQDRMMSVNHGVYFFCEEDLWVEQLHPMYEKTEFSRNTMVFPGSFNIAKWFRPLQPSFMCLEDNIKVNEGDAMYYFKFLTNEQIKLVEFDFTQEIANIAFSCTSYKVLLSYLKLDKLYDLFSKKRAPKKLTKLIKQNIIE
;
A
#
# COMPACT_ATOMS: atom_id res chain seq x y z
N MET A 1 -21.75 33.39 -18.33
CA MET A 1 -22.46 32.22 -17.77
C MET A 1 -22.21 30.91 -18.51
N GLN A 2 -22.50 30.77 -19.82
CA GLN A 2 -22.19 29.49 -20.54
C GLN A 2 -20.69 29.19 -20.63
N ARG A 3 -19.80 30.17 -20.86
CA ARG A 3 -18.34 29.95 -20.88
C ARG A 3 -17.75 29.52 -19.54
N ASP A 4 -18.34 29.95 -18.44
CA ASP A 4 -17.90 29.54 -17.10
C ASP A 4 -18.41 28.14 -16.73
N LEU A 5 -19.60 27.78 -17.23
CA LEU A 5 -20.10 26.39 -17.11
C LEU A 5 -19.20 25.40 -17.88
N ILE A 6 -18.82 25.76 -19.11
CA ILE A 6 -17.91 24.93 -19.94
C ILE A 6 -16.52 24.83 -19.31
N LYS A 7 -15.96 25.93 -18.76
CA LYS A 7 -14.70 25.92 -18.02
C LYS A 7 -14.77 25.05 -16.77
N ASN A 8 -15.90 25.05 -16.07
CA ASN A 8 -16.11 24.19 -14.90
C ASN A 8 -16.27 22.72 -15.30
N ILE A 9 -16.95 22.40 -16.41
CA ILE A 9 -17.06 21.04 -16.94
C ILE A 9 -15.70 20.51 -17.40
N ILE A 10 -14.87 21.34 -18.04
CA ILE A 10 -13.50 20.96 -18.45
C ILE A 10 -12.60 20.75 -17.23
N LYS A 11 -12.78 21.52 -16.14
CA LYS A 11 -12.07 21.31 -14.89
C LYS A 11 -12.39 19.95 -14.20
N PHE A 12 -13.59 19.41 -14.42
CA PHE A 12 -14.02 18.14 -13.85
C PHE A 12 -13.38 16.90 -14.50
N ASN A 13 -12.75 17.04 -15.67
CA ASN A 13 -12.16 15.92 -16.40
C ASN A 13 -10.62 15.88 -16.33
N LYS A 14 -10.00 16.68 -15.49
CA LYS A 14 -8.55 16.61 -15.33
C LYS A 14 -8.18 15.30 -14.64
N MET A 15 -7.31 14.52 -15.29
CA MET A 15 -6.79 13.26 -14.80
C MET A 15 -5.35 13.46 -14.31
N LYS A 16 -5.06 12.93 -13.11
CA LYS A 16 -3.72 12.91 -12.55
C LYS A 16 -3.14 11.51 -12.68
N THR A 17 -1.98 11.41 -13.30
CA THR A 17 -1.28 10.12 -13.45
C THR A 17 -0.50 9.81 -12.18
N VAL A 18 -0.73 8.65 -11.62
CA VAL A 18 0.05 8.06 -10.53
C VAL A 18 0.70 6.79 -11.05
N TYR A 19 2.01 6.78 -11.04
CA TYR A 19 2.79 5.62 -11.37
C TYR A 19 2.89 4.71 -10.15
N TYR A 20 2.76 3.40 -10.36
CA TYR A 20 2.93 2.44 -9.28
C TYR A 20 3.74 1.24 -9.72
N ALA A 21 4.42 0.63 -8.77
CA ALA A 21 5.05 -0.66 -8.96
C ALA A 21 4.93 -1.50 -7.69
N ILE A 22 4.91 -2.81 -7.89
CA ILE A 22 5.04 -3.79 -6.82
C ILE A 22 6.47 -4.30 -6.89
N SER A 23 7.27 -3.95 -5.89
CA SER A 23 8.65 -4.40 -5.86
C SER A 23 8.73 -5.89 -5.59
N PRO A 24 9.39 -6.67 -6.44
CA PRO A 24 9.63 -8.08 -6.18
C PRO A 24 10.50 -8.31 -4.94
N TYR A 25 11.13 -7.27 -4.41
CA TYR A 25 12.06 -7.32 -3.29
C TYR A 25 11.43 -6.97 -1.93
N GLY A 26 10.10 -6.74 -1.87
CA GLY A 26 9.40 -6.40 -0.62
C GLY A 26 10.04 -5.31 0.22
N GLY A 27 10.85 -4.45 -0.41
CA GLY A 27 11.61 -3.42 0.28
C GLY A 27 12.89 -3.90 0.96
N ILE A 28 13.33 -5.14 0.71
CA ILE A 28 14.60 -5.72 1.18
C ILE A 28 15.48 -5.99 -0.02
N MET A 29 16.76 -5.62 0.09
CA MET A 29 17.74 -5.70 -1.00
C MET A 29 18.35 -7.09 -1.23
N ASP A 30 17.79 -8.16 -0.69
CA ASP A 30 18.34 -9.50 -0.92
C ASP A 30 17.52 -10.26 -1.97
N VAL A 31 18.07 -10.29 -3.14
CA VAL A 31 17.44 -10.43 -4.45
C VAL A 31 17.04 -11.85 -4.82
N SER A 32 17.54 -12.88 -4.15
CA SER A 32 17.54 -14.21 -4.75
C SER A 32 16.40 -15.16 -4.38
N ALA A 33 15.61 -14.86 -3.34
CA ALA A 33 14.66 -15.84 -2.82
C ALA A 33 13.21 -15.32 -2.59
N ILE A 34 12.95 -14.02 -2.71
CA ILE A 34 11.69 -13.40 -2.25
C ILE A 34 10.75 -13.02 -3.40
N ASN A 35 11.21 -13.08 -4.63
CA ASN A 35 10.48 -12.60 -5.82
C ASN A 35 9.12 -13.27 -6.08
N GLN A 36 8.80 -14.37 -5.42
CA GLN A 36 7.57 -15.12 -5.67
C GLN A 36 6.48 -14.92 -4.59
N PHE A 37 6.77 -14.22 -3.48
CA PHE A 37 5.87 -14.21 -2.32
C PHE A 37 5.31 -12.83 -1.93
N ILE A 38 5.63 -11.78 -2.66
CA ILE A 38 5.07 -10.46 -2.42
C ILE A 38 4.11 -10.17 -3.56
N GLY A 39 3.05 -10.94 -3.57
CA GLY A 39 1.93 -10.73 -4.46
C GLY A 39 0.84 -9.92 -3.78
N GLY A 40 0.12 -9.20 -4.58
CA GLY A 40 -1.06 -8.48 -4.15
C GLY A 40 -1.64 -7.66 -5.28
N SER A 41 -2.88 -7.28 -5.12
CA SER A 41 -3.59 -6.50 -6.13
C SER A 41 -4.13 -5.20 -5.59
N ILE A 42 -4.17 -4.20 -6.46
CA ILE A 42 -4.79 -2.91 -6.19
C ILE A 42 -6.18 -2.88 -6.79
N GLN A 43 -7.19 -2.65 -5.96
CA GLN A 43 -8.59 -2.59 -6.39
C GLN A 43 -9.25 -1.28 -5.97
N LYS A 44 -10.24 -0.82 -6.73
CA LYS A 44 -11.02 0.38 -6.38
C LYS A 44 -12.03 0.03 -5.28
N VAL A 45 -11.90 0.63 -4.10
CA VAL A 45 -12.82 0.44 -2.97
C VAL A 45 -14.27 0.71 -3.36
N LYS A 46 -14.52 1.79 -4.10
CA LYS A 46 -15.88 2.15 -4.57
C LYS A 46 -16.54 1.01 -5.35
N LYS A 47 -15.79 0.39 -6.29
CA LYS A 47 -16.33 -0.70 -7.11
C LYS A 47 -16.69 -1.89 -6.22
N ASN A 48 -15.74 -2.37 -5.43
CA ASN A 48 -15.92 -3.55 -4.59
C ASN A 48 -17.04 -3.34 -3.54
N TYR A 49 -17.04 -2.18 -2.89
CA TYR A 49 -18.06 -1.86 -1.89
C TYR A 49 -19.46 -1.76 -2.50
N PHE A 50 -19.60 -1.12 -3.67
CA PHE A 50 -20.91 -1.00 -4.32
C PHE A 50 -21.39 -2.32 -4.92
N ASP A 51 -20.50 -3.17 -5.41
CA ASP A 51 -20.86 -4.50 -5.89
C ASP A 51 -21.39 -5.35 -4.73
N LYS A 52 -20.68 -5.40 -3.60
CA LYS A 52 -21.16 -6.06 -2.37
C LYS A 52 -22.51 -5.51 -1.87
N LEU A 53 -22.73 -4.19 -1.94
CA LEU A 53 -24.02 -3.58 -1.56
C LEU A 53 -25.15 -3.99 -2.50
N ARG A 54 -24.89 -4.14 -3.81
CA ARG A 54 -25.91 -4.57 -4.76
C ARG A 54 -26.39 -5.99 -4.49
N GLU A 55 -25.52 -6.86 -4.01
CA GLU A 55 -25.82 -8.23 -3.62
C GLU A 55 -26.71 -8.32 -2.37
N THR A 56 -26.69 -7.31 -1.49
CA THR A 56 -27.45 -7.30 -0.23
C THR A 56 -28.92 -6.93 -0.40
N GLY A 57 -29.34 -6.46 -1.58
CA GLY A 57 -30.74 -6.21 -1.91
C GLY A 57 -31.05 -4.77 -2.38
N PRO A 58 -32.32 -4.53 -2.78
CA PRO A 58 -32.70 -3.27 -3.46
C PRO A 58 -32.57 -2.02 -2.58
N ASN A 59 -32.75 -2.13 -1.28
CA ASN A 59 -32.59 -0.99 -0.37
C ASN A 59 -31.14 -0.51 -0.26
N ALA A 60 -30.18 -1.39 -0.40
CA ALA A 60 -28.76 -1.03 -0.38
C ALA A 60 -28.32 -0.29 -1.66
N GLN A 61 -29.06 -0.45 -2.77
CA GLN A 61 -28.78 0.24 -4.02
C GLN A 61 -28.95 1.76 -3.91
N ILE A 62 -29.72 2.26 -2.94
CA ILE A 62 -29.87 3.71 -2.69
C ILE A 62 -28.50 4.34 -2.39
N TYR A 63 -27.66 3.66 -1.60
CA TYR A 63 -26.32 4.16 -1.25
C TYR A 63 -25.36 4.19 -2.45
N THR A 64 -25.53 3.29 -3.43
CA THR A 64 -24.68 3.29 -4.64
C THR A 64 -24.96 4.48 -5.54
N LYS A 65 -26.14 5.12 -5.41
CA LYS A 65 -26.53 6.33 -6.12
C LYS A 65 -26.28 7.62 -5.32
N CYS A 66 -25.87 7.49 -4.07
CA CYS A 66 -25.58 8.65 -3.22
C CYS A 66 -24.34 9.39 -3.74
N VAL A 67 -24.52 10.63 -4.17
CA VAL A 67 -23.44 11.47 -4.68
C VAL A 67 -22.36 11.69 -3.61
N ALA A 68 -22.75 11.92 -2.36
CA ALA A 68 -21.81 12.11 -1.26
C ALA A 68 -20.93 10.88 -1.03
N ALA A 69 -21.51 9.67 -1.02
CA ALA A 69 -20.77 8.43 -0.89
C ALA A 69 -19.84 8.19 -2.09
N THR A 70 -20.33 8.50 -3.29
CA THR A 70 -19.57 8.39 -4.54
C THR A 70 -18.36 9.30 -4.56
N GLU A 71 -18.51 10.56 -4.15
CA GLU A 71 -17.40 11.51 -4.08
C GLU A 71 -16.45 11.19 -2.92
N TYR A 72 -16.97 10.75 -1.77
CA TYR A 72 -16.14 10.35 -0.63
C TYR A 72 -15.19 9.19 -0.97
N LEU A 73 -15.70 8.17 -1.68
CA LEU A 73 -14.93 7.00 -2.10
C LEU A 73 -14.12 7.21 -3.38
N LYS A 74 -14.14 8.42 -3.94
CA LYS A 74 -13.31 8.77 -5.07
C LYS A 74 -11.83 8.67 -4.70
N ASN A 75 -11.03 8.07 -5.58
CA ASN A 75 -9.60 7.87 -5.37
C ASN A 75 -9.22 7.02 -4.14
N TRP A 76 -10.16 6.18 -3.65
CA TRP A 76 -9.89 5.16 -2.65
C TRP A 76 -9.57 3.83 -3.33
N TYR A 77 -8.53 3.21 -2.84
CA TYR A 77 -8.06 1.91 -3.32
C TYR A 77 -7.78 1.00 -2.12
N SER A 78 -7.82 -0.30 -2.35
CA SER A 78 -7.48 -1.34 -1.39
C SER A 78 -6.29 -2.14 -1.89
N TRP A 79 -5.45 -2.55 -0.97
CA TRP A 79 -4.43 -3.55 -1.21
C TRP A 79 -4.91 -4.89 -0.72
N HIS A 80 -4.92 -5.89 -1.61
CA HIS A 80 -5.32 -7.26 -1.33
C HIS A 80 -4.11 -8.17 -1.39
N THR A 81 -3.99 -9.10 -0.44
CA THR A 81 -2.90 -10.09 -0.44
C THR A 81 -3.20 -11.25 -1.39
N ASP A 82 -2.18 -11.77 -2.07
CA ASP A 82 -2.29 -12.94 -2.95
C ASP A 82 -2.09 -14.26 -2.19
N TYR A 83 -1.88 -14.23 -0.89
CA TYR A 83 -1.67 -15.42 -0.07
C TYR A 83 -2.31 -15.30 1.30
N GLY A 84 -2.72 -16.45 1.84
CA GLY A 84 -3.22 -16.56 3.21
C GLY A 84 -2.08 -16.71 4.22
N PHE A 85 -2.29 -16.21 5.44
CA PHE A 85 -1.36 -16.40 6.53
C PHE A 85 -2.05 -16.27 7.89
N ASN A 86 -1.41 -16.81 8.92
CA ASN A 86 -1.85 -16.71 10.30
C ASN A 86 -0.83 -15.92 11.11
N LEU A 87 -1.30 -14.90 11.81
CA LEU A 87 -0.53 -14.15 12.78
C LEU A 87 -0.86 -14.66 14.17
N SER A 88 0.15 -15.04 14.95
CA SER A 88 -0.02 -15.42 16.35
C SER A 88 0.87 -14.57 17.24
N PHE A 89 0.30 -13.95 18.26
CA PHE A 89 1.02 -13.16 19.24
C PHE A 89 1.27 -14.00 20.50
N ASN A 90 2.52 -14.10 20.89
CA ASN A 90 2.90 -14.77 22.15
C ASN A 90 3.12 -13.74 23.24
N ARG A 91 2.19 -13.67 24.21
CA ARG A 91 2.23 -12.71 25.32
C ARG A 91 3.42 -12.90 26.26
N LYS A 92 3.95 -14.14 26.38
CA LYS A 92 5.02 -14.42 27.35
C LYS A 92 6.35 -13.80 26.95
N ASN A 93 6.64 -13.75 25.67
CA ASN A 93 7.89 -13.21 25.12
C ASN A 93 7.69 -12.02 24.18
N ASN A 94 6.48 -11.46 24.15
CA ASN A 94 6.10 -10.33 23.29
C ASN A 94 6.54 -10.53 21.83
N SER A 95 6.36 -11.71 21.27
CA SER A 95 6.78 -12.04 19.92
C SER A 95 5.60 -12.41 19.04
N PHE A 96 5.68 -12.05 17.76
CA PHE A 96 4.78 -12.54 16.74
C PHE A 96 5.35 -13.77 16.07
N LYS A 97 4.49 -14.75 15.79
CA LYS A 97 4.76 -15.84 14.87
C LYS A 97 3.88 -15.64 13.65
N LEU A 98 4.50 -15.68 12.49
CA LEU A 98 3.83 -15.71 11.21
C LEU A 98 3.88 -17.13 10.67
N LYS A 99 2.73 -17.69 10.34
CA LYS A 99 2.61 -18.94 9.58
C LYS A 99 1.91 -18.60 8.28
N VAL A 100 2.60 -18.76 7.17
CA VAL A 100 2.02 -18.58 5.83
C VAL A 100 1.39 -19.89 5.40
N ASP A 101 0.11 -19.83 5.04
CA ASP A 101 -0.60 -20.97 4.46
C ASP A 101 -0.31 -20.94 2.96
N LEU A 102 0.69 -21.68 2.52
CA LEU A 102 1.02 -21.82 1.12
C LEU A 102 0.31 -23.04 0.56
N THR A 103 -0.27 -22.88 -0.61
CA THR A 103 -0.82 -23.99 -1.40
C THR A 103 0.25 -25.04 -1.71
N ASP A 104 -0.17 -26.23 -2.12
CA ASP A 104 0.66 -27.43 -2.29
C ASP A 104 1.81 -27.37 -3.32
N ASP A 105 2.28 -26.18 -3.68
CA ASP A 105 3.41 -26.01 -4.57
C ASP A 105 4.71 -26.44 -3.89
N LEU A 106 5.29 -27.53 -4.39
CA LEU A 106 6.46 -28.20 -3.79
C LEU A 106 7.70 -27.30 -3.79
N GLU A 107 7.85 -26.42 -4.79
CA GLU A 107 8.97 -25.47 -4.88
C GLU A 107 8.92 -24.44 -3.74
N ILE A 108 7.73 -24.01 -3.40
CA ILE A 108 7.48 -23.05 -2.32
C ILE A 108 7.77 -23.66 -0.96
N LYS A 109 7.38 -24.93 -0.74
CA LYS A 109 7.65 -25.64 0.52
C LYS A 109 9.15 -25.76 0.82
N ASN A 110 9.98 -25.91 -0.19
CA ASN A 110 11.43 -26.02 -0.03
C ASN A 110 12.11 -24.68 0.30
N LEU A 111 11.47 -23.55 -0.04
CA LEU A 111 11.93 -22.20 0.29
C LEU A 111 11.43 -21.70 1.66
N LEU A 112 10.43 -22.38 2.23
CA LEU A 112 9.70 -21.98 3.44
C LEU A 112 10.55 -21.76 4.69
N PRO A 113 11.52 -22.61 5.08
CA PRO A 113 12.27 -22.42 6.31
C PRO A 113 13.02 -21.06 6.33
N ASN A 114 13.66 -20.73 5.20
CA ASN A 114 14.37 -19.48 5.05
C ASN A 114 13.43 -18.28 4.88
N PHE A 115 12.26 -18.51 4.30
CA PHE A 115 11.25 -17.49 4.08
C PHE A 115 10.54 -17.08 5.39
N GLN A 116 10.11 -18.03 6.21
CA GLN A 116 9.47 -17.74 7.50
C GLN A 116 10.41 -16.99 8.45
N GLU A 117 11.68 -17.34 8.47
CA GLU A 117 12.69 -16.67 9.28
C GLU A 117 12.96 -15.25 8.75
N LYS A 118 13.09 -15.07 7.44
CA LYS A 118 13.27 -13.75 6.80
C LYS A 118 12.01 -12.87 6.88
N MET A 119 10.82 -13.43 6.70
CA MET A 119 9.57 -12.69 6.88
C MET A 119 9.38 -12.22 8.32
N SER A 120 9.66 -13.10 9.30
CA SER A 120 9.53 -12.74 10.71
C SER A 120 10.51 -11.64 11.14
N SER A 121 11.71 -11.61 10.57
CA SER A 121 12.76 -10.66 10.95
C SER A 121 12.72 -9.33 10.16
N ASN A 122 12.32 -9.34 8.91
CA ASN A 122 12.57 -8.23 7.98
C ASN A 122 11.30 -7.51 7.47
N ASN A 123 10.20 -8.22 7.27
CA ASN A 123 8.95 -7.63 6.77
C ASN A 123 8.04 -7.12 7.89
N PHE A 124 8.23 -7.60 9.11
CA PHE A 124 7.48 -7.18 10.28
C PHE A 124 8.39 -6.45 11.25
N LEU A 125 8.44 -5.14 11.13
CA LEU A 125 9.12 -4.31 12.13
C LEU A 125 8.22 -4.22 13.37
N LEU A 126 8.59 -4.91 14.44
CA LEU A 126 7.99 -4.71 15.75
C LEU A 126 8.29 -3.29 16.22
N ARG A 127 7.25 -2.47 16.27
CA ARG A 127 7.33 -1.14 16.88
C ARG A 127 6.49 -1.13 18.15
N GLY A 128 7.15 -1.10 19.28
CA GLY A 128 6.50 -1.08 20.57
C GLY A 128 6.09 -2.47 21.03
N ILE A 129 6.88 -3.05 21.89
CA ILE A 129 6.68 -4.38 22.45
C ILE A 129 5.38 -4.46 23.27
N GLN A 130 4.93 -3.33 23.83
CA GLN A 130 3.75 -3.29 24.70
C GLN A 130 2.42 -3.27 23.96
N ASP A 131 2.38 -2.80 22.70
CA ASP A 131 1.13 -2.44 22.01
C ASP A 131 0.75 -3.37 20.87
N ARG A 132 1.40 -4.55 20.72
CA ARG A 132 1.12 -5.51 19.63
C ARG A 132 1.14 -4.86 18.24
N MET A 133 2.02 -3.90 18.04
CA MET A 133 2.13 -3.16 16.79
C MET A 133 3.06 -3.85 15.82
N MET A 134 2.61 -3.98 14.58
CA MET A 134 3.37 -4.51 13.47
C MET A 134 3.37 -3.53 12.30
N SER A 135 4.41 -3.59 11.48
CA SER A 135 4.44 -2.91 10.19
C SER A 135 4.69 -3.94 9.10
N VAL A 136 3.89 -3.89 8.06
CA VAL A 136 4.04 -4.77 6.89
C VAL A 136 4.54 -3.95 5.72
N ASN A 137 5.56 -4.44 5.06
CA ASN A 137 6.07 -3.88 3.81
C ASN A 137 5.64 -4.77 2.65
N HIS A 138 4.60 -4.35 1.94
CA HIS A 138 4.09 -5.06 0.76
C HIS A 138 4.85 -4.70 -0.54
N GLY A 139 5.89 -3.89 -0.46
CA GLY A 139 6.65 -3.49 -1.63
C GLY A 139 5.90 -2.62 -2.64
N VAL A 140 4.78 -2.02 -2.26
CA VAL A 140 4.00 -1.14 -3.15
C VAL A 140 4.57 0.25 -3.12
N TYR A 141 4.98 0.74 -4.28
CA TYR A 141 5.54 2.08 -4.47
C TYR A 141 4.61 2.92 -5.33
N PHE A 142 4.46 4.18 -4.95
CA PHE A 142 3.75 5.17 -5.75
C PHE A 142 4.64 6.37 -6.03
N PHE A 143 4.46 6.93 -7.21
CA PHE A 143 5.10 8.18 -7.61
C PHE A 143 4.15 9.04 -8.44
N CYS A 144 4.19 10.35 -8.23
CA CYS A 144 3.50 11.32 -9.04
C CYS A 144 4.46 12.46 -9.38
N GLU A 145 4.41 12.98 -10.59
CA GLU A 145 5.25 14.12 -11.00
C GLU A 145 4.79 15.43 -10.36
N GLU A 146 3.49 15.52 -10.05
CA GLU A 146 2.86 16.65 -9.39
C GLU A 146 2.68 16.39 -7.89
N ASP A 147 2.58 17.45 -7.11
CA ASP A 147 2.33 17.38 -5.67
C ASP A 147 1.06 16.56 -5.38
N LEU A 148 1.23 15.45 -4.69
CA LEU A 148 0.15 14.54 -4.35
C LEU A 148 0.44 13.79 -3.07
N TRP A 149 -0.54 13.81 -2.17
CA TRP A 149 -0.48 13.05 -0.93
C TRP A 149 -1.24 11.73 -1.06
N VAL A 150 -0.68 10.68 -0.50
CA VAL A 150 -1.37 9.40 -0.26
C VAL A 150 -1.58 9.23 1.23
N GLU A 151 -2.76 8.80 1.60
CA GLU A 151 -3.16 8.48 2.97
C GLU A 151 -3.44 6.99 3.09
N GLN A 152 -2.91 6.35 4.14
CA GLN A 152 -3.17 4.95 4.48
C GLN A 152 -4.26 4.88 5.53
N LEU A 153 -5.20 3.96 5.36
CA LEU A 153 -6.41 3.85 6.19
C LEU A 153 -6.72 2.39 6.50
N HIS A 154 -7.44 2.19 7.59
CA HIS A 154 -8.00 0.89 7.95
C HIS A 154 -9.03 0.42 6.89
N PRO A 155 -9.11 -0.90 6.57
CA PRO A 155 -10.06 -1.44 5.59
C PRO A 155 -11.46 -1.58 6.20
N MET A 156 -12.07 -0.46 6.57
CA MET A 156 -13.30 -0.37 7.37
C MET A 156 -14.55 -0.93 6.71
N TYR A 157 -14.56 -1.11 5.40
CA TYR A 157 -15.71 -1.70 4.68
C TYR A 157 -15.57 -3.20 4.46
N GLU A 158 -14.46 -3.79 4.89
CA GLU A 158 -14.25 -5.23 4.83
C GLU A 158 -14.78 -5.92 6.08
N LYS A 159 -15.28 -7.16 5.91
CA LYS A 159 -15.77 -7.99 7.02
C LYS A 159 -14.85 -9.18 7.27
N THR A 160 -13.57 -9.05 6.96
CA THR A 160 -12.58 -10.10 7.16
C THR A 160 -12.18 -10.22 8.63
N GLU A 161 -11.59 -11.32 9.01
CA GLU A 161 -11.04 -11.48 10.36
C GLU A 161 -9.95 -10.44 10.62
N PHE A 162 -9.08 -10.18 9.63
CA PHE A 162 -8.07 -9.13 9.72
C PHE A 162 -8.68 -7.76 10.01
N SER A 163 -9.70 -7.34 9.25
CA SER A 163 -10.31 -6.01 9.44
C SER A 163 -11.02 -5.84 10.78
N ARG A 164 -11.50 -6.93 11.38
CA ARG A 164 -12.18 -6.89 12.69
C ARG A 164 -11.21 -6.94 13.85
N ASN A 165 -10.10 -7.65 13.70
CA ASN A 165 -9.17 -7.98 14.77
C ASN A 165 -7.87 -7.17 14.70
N THR A 166 -7.82 -6.17 13.82
CA THR A 166 -6.70 -5.23 13.74
C THR A 166 -7.19 -3.79 13.67
N MET A 167 -6.28 -2.87 13.94
CA MET A 167 -6.47 -1.45 13.68
C MET A 167 -5.26 -0.92 12.91
N VAL A 168 -5.45 -0.55 11.66
CA VAL A 168 -4.41 0.08 10.84
C VAL A 168 -4.27 1.54 11.26
N PHE A 169 -3.05 1.95 11.59
CA PHE A 169 -2.76 3.35 11.93
C PHE A 169 -2.77 4.20 10.67
N PRO A 170 -3.53 5.31 10.68
CA PRO A 170 -3.52 6.23 9.56
C PRO A 170 -2.16 6.91 9.44
N GLY A 171 -1.76 7.17 8.21
CA GLY A 171 -0.53 7.91 7.92
C GLY A 171 -0.61 8.47 6.51
N SER A 172 0.04 9.61 6.31
CA SER A 172 0.09 10.24 4.99
C SER A 172 1.49 10.74 4.66
N PHE A 173 1.83 10.72 3.38
CA PHE A 173 3.04 11.32 2.86
C PHE A 173 2.89 11.73 1.39
N ASN A 174 3.78 12.61 0.96
CA ASN A 174 3.77 13.14 -0.40
C ASN A 174 4.56 12.24 -1.34
N ILE A 175 3.88 11.64 -2.33
CA ILE A 175 4.49 10.69 -3.27
C ILE A 175 5.27 11.36 -4.40
N ALA A 176 5.16 12.68 -4.58
CA ALA A 176 6.02 13.43 -5.50
C ALA A 176 7.36 13.79 -4.86
N LYS A 177 7.39 13.89 -3.53
CA LYS A 177 8.54 14.38 -2.76
C LYS A 177 9.29 13.30 -2.00
N TRP A 178 8.75 12.07 -2.00
CA TRP A 178 9.37 10.96 -1.28
C TRP A 178 9.01 9.62 -1.91
N PHE A 179 9.99 8.89 -2.39
CA PHE A 179 9.80 7.59 -3.04
C PHE A 179 10.14 6.46 -2.08
N ARG A 180 9.12 5.88 -1.49
CA ARG A 180 9.22 4.75 -0.55
C ARG A 180 8.02 3.83 -0.71
N PRO A 181 8.10 2.57 -0.21
CA PRO A 181 6.93 1.70 -0.21
C PRO A 181 5.84 2.20 0.74
N LEU A 182 4.60 1.88 0.45
CA LEU A 182 3.55 1.90 1.45
C LEU A 182 3.88 0.84 2.52
N GLN A 183 3.92 1.27 3.77
CA GLN A 183 4.25 0.42 4.89
C GLN A 183 3.24 0.68 6.01
N PRO A 184 2.03 0.09 5.90
CA PRO A 184 1.03 0.25 6.95
C PRO A 184 1.53 -0.37 8.25
N SER A 185 1.26 0.32 9.33
CA SER A 185 1.41 -0.21 10.69
C SER A 185 0.04 -0.50 11.23
N PHE A 186 -0.11 -1.62 11.92
CA PHE A 186 -1.36 -1.99 12.55
C PHE A 186 -1.14 -2.59 13.94
N MET A 187 -2.15 -2.43 14.76
CA MET A 187 -2.24 -3.04 16.08
C MET A 187 -3.10 -4.29 15.98
N CYS A 188 -2.63 -5.41 16.51
CA CYS A 188 -3.42 -6.63 16.65
C CYS A 188 -4.28 -6.52 17.91
N LEU A 189 -5.59 -6.63 17.77
CA LEU A 189 -6.55 -6.60 18.89
C LEU A 189 -6.68 -7.99 19.51
N GLU A 190 -6.52 -9.03 18.71
CA GLU A 190 -6.55 -10.44 19.13
C GLU A 190 -5.17 -11.09 19.04
N ASP A 191 -4.99 -12.20 19.77
CA ASP A 191 -3.71 -12.93 19.80
C ASP A 191 -3.49 -13.79 18.56
N ASN A 192 -4.56 -14.20 17.89
CA ASN A 192 -4.53 -14.97 16.66
C ASN A 192 -5.41 -14.30 15.62
N ILE A 193 -4.87 -14.08 14.46
CA ILE A 193 -5.56 -13.43 13.34
C ILE A 193 -5.27 -14.22 12.07
N LYS A 194 -6.31 -14.66 11.41
CA LYS A 194 -6.22 -15.31 10.11
C LYS A 194 -6.44 -14.28 9.01
N VAL A 195 -5.58 -14.31 8.02
CA VAL A 195 -5.71 -13.57 6.77
C VAL A 195 -5.86 -14.58 5.65
N ASN A 196 -6.90 -14.47 4.87
CA ASN A 196 -7.10 -15.33 3.71
C ASN A 196 -6.53 -14.65 2.46
N GLU A 197 -6.22 -15.47 1.46
CA GLU A 197 -5.93 -14.96 0.12
C GLU A 197 -7.07 -14.07 -0.37
N GLY A 198 -6.74 -12.93 -0.96
CA GLY A 198 -7.70 -11.92 -1.42
C GLY A 198 -8.24 -10.97 -0.35
N ASP A 199 -7.88 -11.15 0.92
CA ASP A 199 -8.30 -10.21 1.97
C ASP A 199 -7.65 -8.84 1.78
N ALA A 200 -8.44 -7.78 1.96
CA ALA A 200 -7.92 -6.42 1.96
C ALA A 200 -7.19 -6.12 3.28
N MET A 201 -5.91 -5.79 3.16
CA MET A 201 -5.04 -5.50 4.30
C MET A 201 -5.11 -4.04 4.76
N TYR A 202 -5.30 -3.12 3.84
CA TYR A 202 -5.46 -1.70 4.12
C TYR A 202 -6.07 -0.97 2.92
N TYR A 203 -6.60 0.20 3.21
CA TYR A 203 -7.01 1.15 2.18
C TYR A 203 -5.96 2.25 2.04
N PHE A 204 -5.92 2.83 0.85
CA PHE A 204 -5.19 4.06 0.62
C PHE A 204 -5.99 5.00 -0.27
N LYS A 205 -5.80 6.28 -0.05
CA LYS A 205 -6.53 7.35 -0.73
C LYS A 205 -5.55 8.37 -1.26
N PHE A 206 -5.69 8.75 -2.52
CA PHE A 206 -5.00 9.92 -3.05
C PHE A 206 -5.79 11.18 -2.76
N LEU A 207 -5.15 12.14 -2.08
CA LEU A 207 -5.80 13.37 -1.63
C LEU A 207 -5.88 14.38 -2.77
N THR A 208 -6.82 14.18 -3.67
CA THR A 208 -7.11 15.06 -4.80
C THR A 208 -8.56 14.92 -5.24
N ASN A 209 -9.10 16.01 -5.81
CA ASN A 209 -10.41 15.99 -6.47
C ASN A 209 -10.34 15.55 -7.93
N GLU A 210 -9.15 15.45 -8.51
CA GLU A 210 -8.94 14.97 -9.87
C GLU A 210 -9.11 13.44 -9.93
N GLN A 211 -9.50 12.91 -11.07
CA GLN A 211 -9.55 11.47 -11.27
C GLN A 211 -8.12 10.91 -11.35
N ILE A 212 -7.85 9.81 -10.68
CA ILE A 212 -6.56 9.13 -10.73
C ILE A 212 -6.55 8.09 -11.86
N LYS A 213 -5.49 8.16 -12.67
CA LYS A 213 -5.07 7.09 -13.58
C LYS A 213 -3.86 6.41 -12.99
N LEU A 214 -3.99 5.15 -12.60
CA LEU A 214 -2.86 4.30 -12.19
C LEU A 214 -2.16 3.77 -13.44
N VAL A 215 -0.83 3.89 -13.48
CA VAL A 215 0.03 3.38 -14.54
C VAL A 215 1.12 2.54 -13.91
N GLU A 216 1.19 1.28 -14.29
CA GLU A 216 2.17 0.34 -13.78
C GLU A 216 3.52 0.52 -14.47
N PHE A 217 4.61 0.30 -13.73
CA PHE A 217 5.96 0.30 -14.27
C PHE A 217 6.80 -0.83 -13.66
N ASP A 218 7.78 -1.30 -14.43
CA ASP A 218 8.73 -2.30 -13.97
C ASP A 218 9.71 -1.72 -12.93
N PHE A 219 9.83 -2.40 -11.79
CA PHE A 219 10.68 -1.96 -10.66
C PHE A 219 12.11 -2.41 -10.85
N THR A 220 12.86 -1.70 -11.68
CA THR A 220 14.26 -2.01 -12.00
C THR A 220 15.22 -1.75 -10.83
N GLN A 221 16.45 -2.32 -10.92
CA GLN A 221 17.47 -2.11 -9.90
C GLN A 221 17.85 -0.62 -9.74
N GLU A 222 17.82 0.17 -10.81
CA GLU A 222 18.12 1.60 -10.73
C GLU A 222 17.04 2.36 -9.93
N ILE A 223 15.78 1.98 -10.10
CA ILE A 223 14.64 2.52 -9.34
C ILE A 223 14.75 2.08 -7.88
N ALA A 224 15.08 0.81 -7.63
CA ALA A 224 15.31 0.27 -6.29
C ALA A 224 16.41 1.05 -5.53
N ASN A 225 17.49 1.43 -6.19
CA ASN A 225 18.56 2.22 -5.58
C ASN A 225 18.09 3.63 -5.13
N ILE A 226 17.14 4.24 -5.86
CA ILE A 226 16.54 5.51 -5.45
C ILE A 226 15.65 5.29 -4.21
N ALA A 227 14.82 4.26 -4.22
CA ALA A 227 13.95 3.91 -3.11
C ALA A 227 14.76 3.59 -1.84
N PHE A 228 15.82 2.80 -1.99
CA PHE A 228 16.75 2.48 -0.91
C PHE A 228 17.41 3.73 -0.31
N SER A 229 17.83 4.67 -1.15
CA SER A 229 18.38 5.93 -0.68
C SER A 229 17.41 6.69 0.21
N CYS A 230 16.11 6.74 -0.16
CA CYS A 230 15.06 7.35 0.67
C CYS A 230 14.91 6.64 2.03
N THR A 231 14.87 5.31 2.02
CA THR A 231 14.74 4.51 3.25
C THR A 231 15.97 4.69 4.15
N SER A 232 17.17 4.66 3.58
CA SER A 232 18.43 4.87 4.31
C SER A 232 18.51 6.25 4.94
N TYR A 233 18.07 7.31 4.24
CA TYR A 233 18.01 8.64 4.85
C TYR A 233 17.04 8.70 6.03
N LYS A 234 15.89 8.04 5.95
CA LYS A 234 14.95 7.98 7.07
C LYS A 234 15.56 7.28 8.29
N VAL A 235 16.35 6.23 8.08
CA VAL A 235 17.01 5.49 9.18
C VAL A 235 18.16 6.29 9.76
N LEU A 236 19.07 6.76 8.92
CA LEU A 236 20.27 7.49 9.35
C LEU A 236 19.97 8.88 9.91
N LEU A 237 18.92 9.53 9.41
CA LEU A 237 18.52 10.88 9.78
C LEU A 237 17.13 10.87 10.45
N SER A 238 16.90 9.89 11.32
CA SER A 238 15.60 9.68 12.00
C SER A 238 15.11 10.86 12.83
N TYR A 239 16.03 11.75 13.23
CA TYR A 239 15.75 12.99 13.95
C TYR A 239 15.21 14.11 13.07
N LEU A 240 15.35 13.99 11.74
CA LEU A 240 14.84 15.01 10.82
C LEU A 240 13.33 14.87 10.63
N LYS A 241 12.65 16.02 10.55
CA LYS A 241 11.26 16.09 10.15
C LYS A 241 11.09 15.69 8.68
N LEU A 242 9.89 15.24 8.32
CA LEU A 242 9.58 14.71 6.99
C LEU A 242 9.82 15.74 5.87
N ASP A 243 9.50 17.02 6.11
CA ASP A 243 9.76 18.13 5.17
C ASP A 243 11.25 18.28 4.83
N LYS A 244 12.15 18.09 5.81
CA LYS A 244 13.60 18.11 5.57
C LYS A 244 14.07 16.93 4.73
N LEU A 245 13.47 15.77 4.91
CA LEU A 245 13.73 14.60 4.05
C LEU A 245 13.24 14.84 2.62
N TYR A 246 12.10 15.50 2.45
CA TYR A 246 11.59 15.92 1.13
C TYR A 246 12.55 16.88 0.42
N ASP A 247 13.10 17.85 1.16
CA ASP A 247 14.10 18.79 0.64
C ASP A 247 15.35 18.05 0.15
N LEU A 248 15.83 17.06 0.90
CA LEU A 248 17.00 16.25 0.50
C LEU A 248 16.75 15.47 -0.78
N PHE A 249 15.59 14.85 -0.92
CA PHE A 249 15.19 14.12 -2.11
C PHE A 249 15.13 15.05 -3.33
N SER A 250 14.52 16.22 -3.17
CA SER A 250 14.38 17.21 -4.24
C SER A 250 15.73 17.82 -4.66
N LYS A 251 16.60 18.17 -3.70
CA LYS A 251 17.92 18.75 -3.97
C LYS A 251 18.83 17.83 -4.76
N LYS A 252 18.73 16.53 -4.58
CA LYS A 252 19.50 15.53 -5.32
C LYS A 252 18.97 15.26 -6.74
N ARG A 253 17.98 16.02 -7.20
CA ARG A 253 17.29 15.82 -8.49
C ARG A 253 16.72 14.41 -8.66
N ALA A 254 16.51 13.70 -7.54
CA ALA A 254 15.98 12.34 -7.53
C ALA A 254 14.61 12.25 -8.20
N PRO A 255 13.64 13.19 -8.00
CA PRO A 255 12.36 13.13 -8.69
C PRO A 255 12.52 13.14 -10.22
N LYS A 256 13.39 14.00 -10.77
CA LYS A 256 13.62 14.08 -12.23
C LYS A 256 14.23 12.80 -12.79
N LYS A 257 15.22 12.23 -12.09
CA LYS A 257 15.82 10.95 -12.47
C LYS A 257 14.79 9.84 -12.42
N LEU A 258 13.99 9.80 -11.35
CA LEU A 258 12.93 8.80 -11.16
C LEU A 258 11.87 8.88 -12.24
N THR A 259 11.36 10.09 -12.57
CA THR A 259 10.43 10.30 -13.69
C THR A 259 10.96 9.71 -15.01
N LYS A 260 12.23 9.98 -15.33
CA LYS A 260 12.85 9.46 -16.55
C LYS A 260 12.86 7.92 -16.55
N LEU A 261 13.32 7.32 -15.46
CA LEU A 261 13.40 5.87 -15.32
C LEU A 261 12.03 5.21 -15.39
N ILE A 262 11.04 5.76 -14.68
CA ILE A 262 9.66 5.24 -14.70
C ILE A 262 9.10 5.26 -16.12
N LYS A 263 9.21 6.40 -16.83
CA LYS A 263 8.68 6.53 -18.21
C LYS A 263 9.35 5.59 -19.23
N GLN A 264 10.57 5.14 -18.95
CA GLN A 264 11.27 4.15 -19.78
C GLN A 264 10.87 2.70 -19.47
N ASN A 265 10.18 2.46 -18.36
CA ASN A 265 9.85 1.14 -17.85
C ASN A 265 8.32 0.98 -17.59
N ILE A 266 7.47 1.75 -18.26
CA ILE A 266 6.02 1.59 -18.19
C ILE A 266 5.65 0.22 -18.77
N ILE A 267 4.79 -0.50 -18.06
CA ILE A 267 4.19 -1.76 -18.51
C ILE A 267 2.91 -1.40 -19.28
N GLU A 268 2.82 -1.83 -20.54
CA GLU A 268 1.67 -1.60 -21.42
C GLU A 268 0.49 -2.54 -21.12
#